data_d06a0d7e6f2e222c1898ead53e47a20e
#
_entry.id   d06a0d7e6f2e222c1898ead53e47a20e
#
_cell.length_a   1.000
_cell.length_b   1.000
_cell.length_c   1.000
_cell.angle_alpha   90.00
_cell.angle_beta   90.00
_cell.angle_gamma   90.00
#
_symmetry.space_group_name_H-M   'P 1'
#
loop_
_entity.id
_entity.type
_entity.pdbx_description
1 polymer ?
#
loop_
_entity_poly.entity_id
_entity_poly.type
_entity_poly.pdbx_seq_one_letter_code
_entity_poly.pdbx_strand_id
1 'polypeptide(L)'
;MKSNGAGPQEKMRVSFDLDEVLFVSPKTHKTEPPPKFPFNRIFKERLRLGTPDVIRSLQQLGYEVWVYTSSFRSERYISWLFRLYGVHFDGIVNGTRHLKEVQRDNKTTLPQKLPNRYRISLHIDDEEVICSLGPQYGFKAYQLNAEDDEWKEKIIRRADEIRKMIRSA
;
A
#
# COMPACT_ATOMS: atom_id res chain seq x y z
N MET A 1 30.77 -31.24 -3.82
CA MET A 1 29.99 -30.20 -4.43
C MET A 1 29.01 -29.64 -3.42
N LYS A 2 29.24 -28.43 -2.89
CA LYS A 2 28.30 -27.76 -1.96
C LYS A 2 27.29 -27.02 -2.83
N SER A 3 26.03 -27.45 -2.82
CA SER A 3 24.91 -26.71 -3.39
C SER A 3 24.73 -25.44 -2.57
N ASN A 4 25.09 -24.30 -3.15
CA ASN A 4 24.71 -23.00 -2.61
C ASN A 4 23.19 -22.88 -2.71
N GLY A 5 22.50 -23.26 -1.67
CA GLY A 5 21.09 -22.95 -1.49
C GLY A 5 20.98 -21.44 -1.27
N ALA A 6 20.64 -20.69 -2.33
CA ALA A 6 20.18 -19.33 -2.16
C ALA A 6 18.95 -19.38 -1.25
N GLY A 7 19.06 -18.79 -0.07
CA GLY A 7 17.92 -18.65 0.83
C GLY A 7 16.74 -17.94 0.13
N PRO A 8 15.52 -18.10 0.60
CA PRO A 8 14.36 -17.48 -0.03
C PRO A 8 14.61 -15.98 -0.17
N GLN A 9 14.67 -15.50 -1.42
CA GLN A 9 14.89 -14.09 -1.72
C GLN A 9 13.74 -13.29 -1.11
N GLU A 10 14.05 -12.36 -0.21
CA GLU A 10 13.05 -11.52 0.44
C GLU A 10 12.24 -10.77 -0.62
N LYS A 11 10.92 -10.88 -0.54
CA LYS A 11 10.02 -10.21 -1.50
C LYS A 11 10.04 -8.71 -1.25
N MET A 12 10.09 -7.94 -2.32
CA MET A 12 9.95 -6.48 -2.25
C MET A 12 8.53 -6.12 -1.79
N ARG A 13 8.44 -5.16 -0.88
CA ARG A 13 7.17 -4.65 -0.35
C ARG A 13 6.73 -3.39 -1.04
N VAL A 14 5.48 -3.40 -1.48
CA VAL A 14 4.78 -2.23 -2.06
C VAL A 14 3.62 -1.92 -1.13
N SER A 15 3.45 -0.66 -0.72
CA SER A 15 2.35 -0.25 0.14
C SER A 15 1.49 0.83 -0.48
N PHE A 16 0.22 0.83 -0.10
CA PHE A 16 -0.77 1.82 -0.50
C PHE A 16 -1.31 2.54 0.72
N ASP A 17 -1.53 3.86 0.59
CA ASP A 17 -2.47 4.55 1.46
C ASP A 17 -3.90 4.10 1.17
N LEU A 18 -4.83 4.42 2.06
CA LEU A 18 -6.25 4.11 1.89
C LEU A 18 -7.04 5.30 1.35
N ASP A 19 -7.12 6.37 2.15
CA ASP A 19 -7.96 7.52 1.81
C ASP A 19 -7.41 8.23 0.57
N GLU A 20 -8.29 8.56 -0.37
CA GLU A 20 -8.01 9.15 -1.69
C GLU A 20 -7.08 8.31 -2.61
N VAL A 21 -6.57 7.18 -2.15
CA VAL A 21 -5.79 6.22 -2.93
C VAL A 21 -6.65 5.00 -3.28
N LEU A 22 -6.91 4.11 -2.33
CA LEU A 22 -7.76 2.92 -2.53
C LEU A 22 -9.22 3.18 -2.18
N PHE A 23 -9.49 4.05 -1.20
CA PHE A 23 -10.82 4.52 -0.84
C PHE A 23 -11.09 5.87 -1.48
N VAL A 24 -12.10 5.94 -2.33
CA VAL A 24 -12.44 7.14 -3.08
C VAL A 24 -13.93 7.41 -3.06
N SER A 25 -14.30 8.67 -3.29
CA SER A 25 -15.70 9.05 -3.43
C SER A 25 -16.25 8.61 -4.79
N PRO A 26 -17.40 7.94 -4.84
CA PRO A 26 -18.06 7.62 -6.12
C PRO A 26 -18.59 8.85 -6.86
N LYS A 27 -18.59 10.03 -6.20
CA LYS A 27 -18.96 11.30 -6.84
C LYS A 27 -17.85 11.87 -7.72
N THR A 28 -16.61 11.51 -7.43
CA THR A 28 -15.41 12.06 -8.09
C THR A 28 -14.61 11.02 -8.85
N HIS A 29 -14.79 9.75 -8.55
CA HIS A 29 -13.99 8.64 -9.11
C HIS A 29 -14.88 7.49 -9.54
N LYS A 30 -14.40 6.73 -10.51
CA LYS A 30 -14.93 5.40 -10.81
C LYS A 30 -14.57 4.43 -9.67
N THR A 31 -15.56 3.66 -9.23
CA THR A 31 -15.41 2.75 -8.09
C THR A 31 -15.80 1.33 -8.43
N GLU A 32 -15.24 0.40 -7.67
CA GLU A 32 -15.77 -0.98 -7.63
C GLU A 32 -17.22 -0.97 -7.14
N PRO A 33 -18.03 -1.97 -7.49
CA PRO A 33 -19.35 -2.14 -6.93
C PRO A 33 -19.28 -2.23 -5.38
N PRO A 34 -20.30 -1.73 -4.65
CA PRO A 34 -20.30 -1.89 -3.20
C PRO A 34 -20.40 -3.36 -2.81
N PRO A 35 -19.97 -3.72 -1.59
CA PRO A 35 -20.20 -5.05 -1.07
C PRO A 35 -21.70 -5.41 -1.11
N LYS A 36 -22.01 -6.70 -1.30
CA LYS A 36 -23.39 -7.17 -1.30
C LYS A 36 -24.01 -7.07 0.10
N PHE A 37 -25.35 -7.00 0.16
CA PHE A 37 -26.09 -7.09 1.42
C PHE A 37 -25.71 -8.40 2.16
N PRO A 38 -25.55 -8.40 3.48
CA PRO A 38 -25.71 -7.27 4.42
C PRO A 38 -24.45 -6.40 4.61
N PHE A 39 -23.31 -6.76 4.00
CA PHE A 39 -22.01 -6.12 4.23
C PHE A 39 -21.95 -4.67 3.78
N ASN A 40 -22.73 -4.26 2.79
CA ASN A 40 -22.87 -2.87 2.37
C ASN A 40 -23.42 -1.93 3.46
N ARG A 41 -24.03 -2.49 4.51
CA ARG A 41 -24.47 -1.73 5.69
C ARG A 41 -23.35 -1.49 6.69
N ILE A 42 -22.34 -2.33 6.68
CA ILE A 42 -21.18 -2.30 7.59
C ILE A 42 -20.03 -1.53 6.96
N PHE A 43 -19.68 -1.87 5.72
CA PHE A 43 -18.56 -1.30 4.98
C PHE A 43 -19.07 -0.22 4.03
N LYS A 44 -18.78 1.03 4.36
CA LYS A 44 -19.26 2.21 3.62
C LYS A 44 -18.25 2.75 2.61
N GLU A 45 -16.98 2.42 2.79
CA GLU A 45 -15.93 2.82 1.88
C GLU A 45 -16.14 2.20 0.49
N ARG A 46 -15.83 3.00 -0.52
CA ARG A 46 -15.87 2.58 -1.92
C ARG A 46 -14.45 2.46 -2.44
N LEU A 47 -14.12 1.32 -3.01
CA LEU A 47 -12.81 1.10 -3.60
C LEU A 47 -12.70 1.78 -4.96
N ARG A 48 -11.56 2.41 -5.22
CA ARG A 48 -11.19 2.88 -6.56
C ARG A 48 -11.29 1.71 -7.54
N LEU A 49 -11.86 1.96 -8.73
CA LEU A 49 -11.97 0.95 -9.77
C LEU A 49 -10.60 0.38 -10.14
N GLY A 50 -10.46 -0.94 -10.14
CA GLY A 50 -9.21 -1.66 -10.41
C GLY A 50 -8.35 -1.94 -9.18
N THR A 51 -8.78 -1.55 -7.98
CA THR A 51 -8.04 -1.85 -6.74
C THR A 51 -7.79 -3.35 -6.53
N PRO A 52 -8.78 -4.26 -6.64
CA PRO A 52 -8.51 -5.69 -6.49
C PRO A 52 -7.54 -6.23 -7.55
N ASP A 53 -7.60 -5.69 -8.77
CA ASP A 53 -6.74 -6.13 -9.86
C ASP A 53 -5.28 -5.75 -9.66
N VAL A 54 -5.00 -4.52 -9.24
CA VAL A 54 -3.61 -4.09 -9.00
C VAL A 54 -2.97 -4.86 -7.84
N ILE A 55 -3.73 -5.13 -6.77
CA ILE A 55 -3.25 -5.90 -5.63
C ILE A 55 -2.89 -7.33 -6.07
N ARG A 56 -3.81 -8.02 -6.77
CA ARG A 56 -3.57 -9.38 -7.28
C ARG A 56 -2.40 -9.42 -8.26
N SER A 57 -2.32 -8.46 -9.19
CA SER A 57 -1.24 -8.40 -10.18
C SER A 57 0.12 -8.24 -9.50
N LEU A 58 0.25 -7.35 -8.54
CA LEU A 58 1.49 -7.19 -7.79
C LEU A 58 1.87 -8.46 -7.03
N GLN A 59 0.92 -9.12 -6.37
CA GLN A 59 1.17 -10.37 -5.63
C GLN A 59 1.57 -11.50 -6.58
N GLN A 60 0.93 -11.63 -7.75
CA GLN A 60 1.30 -12.60 -8.78
C GLN A 60 2.70 -12.35 -9.36
N LEU A 61 3.12 -11.09 -9.44
CA LEU A 61 4.47 -10.71 -9.84
C LEU A 61 5.51 -10.90 -8.72
N GLY A 62 5.11 -11.41 -7.55
CA GLY A 62 5.99 -11.76 -6.45
C GLY A 62 6.28 -10.63 -5.47
N TYR A 63 5.48 -9.56 -5.46
CA TYR A 63 5.57 -8.52 -4.43
C TYR A 63 4.73 -8.89 -3.20
N GLU A 64 5.13 -8.44 -2.02
CA GLU A 64 4.23 -8.29 -0.88
C GLU A 64 3.48 -6.96 -1.02
N VAL A 65 2.17 -7.00 -0.84
CA VAL A 65 1.34 -5.79 -0.91
C VAL A 65 0.81 -5.44 0.47
N TRP A 66 1.15 -4.24 0.92
CA TRP A 66 0.84 -3.74 2.24
C TRP A 66 -0.11 -2.53 2.18
N VAL A 67 -0.79 -2.28 3.29
CA VAL A 67 -1.43 -0.98 3.57
C VAL A 67 -0.54 -0.20 4.53
N TYR A 68 -0.34 1.08 4.26
CA TYR A 68 0.22 2.01 5.22
C TYR A 68 -0.60 3.30 5.22
N THR A 69 -1.40 3.47 6.22
CA THR A 69 -2.33 4.60 6.35
C THR A 69 -2.18 5.32 7.69
N SER A 70 -2.39 6.63 7.72
CA SER A 70 -2.51 7.41 8.95
C SER A 70 -3.87 7.22 9.65
N SER A 71 -4.84 6.64 8.97
CA SER A 71 -6.16 6.33 9.50
C SER A 71 -6.09 5.36 10.71
N PHE A 72 -7.00 5.54 11.66
CA PHE A 72 -7.15 4.67 12.82
C PHE A 72 -8.14 3.52 12.62
N ARG A 73 -8.61 3.27 11.40
CA ARG A 73 -9.39 2.07 11.08
C ARG A 73 -8.62 0.82 11.52
N SER A 74 -9.30 -0.11 12.18
CA SER A 74 -8.64 -1.33 12.66
C SER A 74 -8.14 -2.19 11.50
N GLU A 75 -7.02 -2.89 11.72
CA GLU A 75 -6.49 -3.86 10.74
C GLU A 75 -7.54 -4.91 10.38
N ARG A 76 -8.34 -5.32 11.36
CA ARG A 76 -9.43 -6.28 11.16
C ARG A 76 -10.51 -5.76 10.22
N TYR A 77 -10.92 -4.48 10.38
CA TYR A 77 -11.90 -3.84 9.50
C TYR A 77 -11.38 -3.76 8.05
N ILE A 78 -10.15 -3.30 7.88
CA ILE A 78 -9.50 -3.21 6.57
C ILE A 78 -9.42 -4.60 5.92
N SER A 79 -8.92 -5.60 6.65
CA SER A 79 -8.79 -6.97 6.13
C SER A 79 -10.13 -7.55 5.69
N TRP A 80 -11.19 -7.37 6.47
CA TRP A 80 -12.53 -7.88 6.13
C TRP A 80 -13.10 -7.22 4.89
N LEU A 81 -12.99 -5.90 4.79
CA LEU A 81 -13.47 -5.17 3.61
C LEU A 81 -12.80 -5.68 2.33
N PHE A 82 -11.48 -5.80 2.32
CA PHE A 82 -10.77 -6.24 1.11
C PHE A 82 -11.01 -7.73 0.79
N ARG A 83 -11.23 -8.58 1.79
CA ARG A 83 -11.64 -9.96 1.55
C ARG A 83 -12.97 -10.08 0.82
N LEU A 84 -13.90 -9.16 1.01
CA LEU A 84 -15.16 -9.14 0.25
C LEU A 84 -14.93 -8.91 -1.25
N TYR A 85 -13.79 -8.32 -1.62
CA TYR A 85 -13.35 -8.14 -3.00
C TYR A 85 -12.36 -9.22 -3.46
N GLY A 86 -12.16 -10.26 -2.67
CA GLY A 86 -11.31 -11.39 -3.01
C GLY A 86 -9.81 -11.09 -2.98
N VAL A 87 -9.38 -10.11 -2.20
CA VAL A 87 -7.97 -9.77 -2.02
C VAL A 87 -7.61 -9.68 -0.54
N HIS A 88 -6.31 -9.80 -0.25
CA HIS A 88 -5.75 -9.66 1.09
C HIS A 88 -4.45 -8.87 1.02
N PHE A 89 -4.08 -8.26 2.13
CA PHE A 89 -2.78 -7.62 2.29
C PHE A 89 -1.82 -8.51 3.06
N ASP A 90 -0.54 -8.45 2.70
CA ASP A 90 0.55 -9.15 3.40
C ASP A 90 0.91 -8.45 4.72
N GLY A 91 0.56 -7.18 4.87
CA GLY A 91 0.68 -6.42 6.10
C GLY A 91 -0.16 -5.15 6.09
N ILE A 92 -0.53 -4.70 7.28
CA ILE A 92 -1.31 -3.47 7.47
C ILE A 92 -0.66 -2.65 8.58
N VAL A 93 -0.31 -1.40 8.27
CA VAL A 93 0.14 -0.39 9.22
C VAL A 93 -0.90 0.72 9.23
N ASN A 94 -1.66 0.80 10.31
CA ASN A 94 -2.61 1.89 10.57
C ASN A 94 -2.00 2.93 11.51
N GLY A 95 -2.73 4.01 11.78
CA GLY A 95 -2.28 5.06 12.67
C GLY A 95 -1.92 4.57 14.08
N THR A 96 -2.70 3.63 14.63
CA THR A 96 -2.43 3.03 15.95
C THR A 96 -1.10 2.28 15.96
N ARG A 97 -0.86 1.45 14.96
CA ARG A 97 0.37 0.67 14.85
C ARG A 97 1.59 1.58 14.64
N HIS A 98 1.45 2.60 13.78
CA HIS A 98 2.50 3.59 13.55
C HIS A 98 2.89 4.32 14.85
N LEU A 99 1.91 4.82 15.60
CA LEU A 99 2.17 5.51 16.87
C LEU A 99 2.88 4.59 17.88
N LYS A 100 2.46 3.33 17.96
CA LYS A 100 3.04 2.35 18.89
C LYS A 100 4.46 1.92 18.50
N GLU A 101 4.71 1.65 17.23
CA GLU A 101 5.96 1.01 16.78
C GLU A 101 7.00 2.02 16.28
N VAL A 102 6.59 3.19 15.82
CA VAL A 102 7.47 4.19 15.19
C VAL A 102 7.63 5.44 16.07
N GLN A 103 6.53 6.00 16.56
CA GLN A 103 6.56 7.29 17.27
C GLN A 103 6.84 7.16 18.78
N ARG A 104 6.46 6.06 19.42
CA ARG A 104 6.45 5.90 20.89
C ARG A 104 7.77 6.21 21.57
N ASP A 105 8.87 5.77 21.02
CA ASP A 105 10.20 5.87 21.64
C ASP A 105 11.05 7.01 21.09
N ASN A 106 10.49 7.83 20.21
CA ASN A 106 11.21 8.94 19.59
C ASN A 106 10.88 10.28 20.29
N LYS A 107 11.90 10.94 20.78
CA LYS A 107 11.82 12.29 21.37
C LYS A 107 11.53 13.38 20.32
N THR A 108 11.76 13.08 19.05
CA THR A 108 11.49 13.97 17.91
C THR A 108 10.22 13.55 17.20
N THR A 109 9.46 14.52 16.73
CA THR A 109 8.28 14.23 15.88
C THR A 109 8.71 13.63 14.56
N LEU A 110 8.29 12.40 14.30
CA LEU A 110 8.51 11.70 13.04
C LEU A 110 7.34 11.93 12.07
N PRO A 111 7.56 11.77 10.76
CA PRO A 111 6.49 11.82 9.78
C PRO A 111 5.37 10.83 10.10
N GLN A 112 4.16 11.14 9.65
CA GLN A 112 2.97 10.28 9.83
C GLN A 112 3.11 8.91 9.16
N LYS A 113 4.01 8.78 8.19
CA LYS A 113 4.33 7.53 7.52
C LYS A 113 5.85 7.42 7.34
N LEU A 114 6.40 6.26 7.70
CA LEU A 114 7.81 5.92 7.50
C LEU A 114 7.91 4.52 6.89
N PRO A 115 7.70 4.38 5.57
CA PRO A 115 7.68 3.10 4.87
C PRO A 115 8.94 2.25 5.08
N ASN A 116 10.11 2.87 5.16
CA ASN A 116 11.38 2.19 5.37
C ASN A 116 11.45 1.39 6.68
N ARG A 117 10.71 1.79 7.72
CA ARG A 117 10.64 1.06 9.00
C ARG A 117 10.03 -0.33 8.85
N TYR A 118 9.21 -0.52 7.83
CA TYR A 118 8.57 -1.80 7.51
C TYR A 118 9.18 -2.44 6.26
N ARG A 119 10.40 -2.03 5.86
CA ARG A 119 11.08 -2.50 4.64
C ARG A 119 10.23 -2.35 3.36
N ILE A 120 9.37 -1.34 3.34
CA ILE A 120 8.58 -1.00 2.18
C ILE A 120 9.45 -0.23 1.21
N SER A 121 9.61 -0.74 0.00
CA SER A 121 10.47 -0.17 -1.03
C SER A 121 9.76 0.87 -1.88
N LEU A 122 8.43 0.72 -2.05
CA LEU A 122 7.59 1.65 -2.79
C LEU A 122 6.32 1.93 -2.00
N HIS A 123 6.02 3.19 -1.75
CA HIS A 123 4.77 3.65 -1.14
C HIS A 123 3.96 4.48 -2.13
N ILE A 124 2.69 4.15 -2.27
CA ILE A 124 1.73 4.86 -3.13
C ILE A 124 0.85 5.73 -2.25
N ASP A 125 0.85 7.02 -2.49
CA ASP A 125 0.13 8.03 -1.72
C ASP A 125 -0.35 9.14 -2.65
N ASP A 126 -1.41 9.85 -2.32
CA ASP A 126 -1.87 11.04 -3.03
C ASP A 126 -1.21 12.32 -2.50
N GLU A 127 -0.74 12.31 -1.25
CA GLU A 127 -0.15 13.47 -0.60
C GLU A 127 1.30 13.73 -1.06
N GLU A 128 1.52 14.87 -1.70
CA GLU A 128 2.86 15.32 -2.12
C GLU A 128 3.84 15.40 -0.96
N VAL A 129 3.38 15.85 0.21
CA VAL A 129 4.22 15.96 1.42
C VAL A 129 4.80 14.61 1.80
N ILE A 130 3.99 13.54 1.82
CA ILE A 130 4.45 12.19 2.12
C ILE A 130 5.42 11.70 1.05
N CYS A 131 5.10 11.89 -0.22
CA CYS A 131 5.96 11.47 -1.33
C CYS A 131 7.33 12.17 -1.33
N SER A 132 7.37 13.45 -0.96
CA SER A 132 8.61 14.23 -0.90
C SER A 132 9.58 13.80 0.21
N LEU A 133 9.11 13.08 1.21
CA LEU A 133 9.95 12.55 2.31
C LEU A 133 10.82 11.35 1.90
N GLY A 134 10.52 10.73 0.77
CA GLY A 134 11.21 9.52 0.32
C GLY A 134 12.75 9.63 0.31
N PRO A 135 13.35 10.66 -0.32
CA PRO A 135 14.81 10.82 -0.35
C PRO A 135 15.43 10.96 1.05
N GLN A 136 14.77 11.68 1.95
CA GLN A 136 15.26 11.91 3.32
C GLN A 136 15.21 10.64 4.18
N TYR A 137 14.17 9.83 4.01
CA TYR A 137 13.91 8.66 4.86
C TYR A 137 14.13 7.31 4.17
N GLY A 138 14.72 7.30 2.98
CA GLY A 138 15.21 6.09 2.32
C GLY A 138 14.10 5.16 1.77
N PHE A 139 13.01 5.72 1.25
CA PHE A 139 11.99 4.97 0.51
C PHE A 139 11.68 5.62 -0.84
N LYS A 140 11.11 4.86 -1.76
CA LYS A 140 10.57 5.39 -3.01
C LYS A 140 9.07 5.63 -2.83
N ALA A 141 8.58 6.72 -3.42
CA ALA A 141 7.17 7.03 -3.42
C ALA A 141 6.65 7.19 -4.86
N TYR A 142 5.37 6.88 -5.03
CA TYR A 142 4.61 7.19 -6.24
C TYR A 142 3.42 8.04 -5.83
N GLN A 143 3.39 9.29 -6.31
CA GLN A 143 2.24 10.16 -6.07
C GLN A 143 1.13 9.81 -7.06
N LEU A 144 0.01 9.33 -6.52
CA LEU A 144 -1.14 8.97 -7.32
C LEU A 144 -1.98 10.23 -7.64
N ASN A 145 -2.10 10.54 -8.93
CA ASN A 145 -3.02 11.57 -9.37
C ASN A 145 -4.45 11.01 -9.41
N ALA A 146 -5.40 11.78 -8.87
CA ALA A 146 -6.80 11.41 -8.79
C ALA A 146 -7.41 11.06 -10.16
N GLU A 147 -6.98 11.74 -11.23
CA GLU A 147 -7.54 11.62 -12.58
C GLU A 147 -6.78 10.63 -13.48
N ASP A 148 -5.82 9.88 -12.95
CA ASP A 148 -5.00 8.97 -13.73
C ASP A 148 -5.70 7.62 -13.93
N ASP A 149 -6.32 7.44 -15.09
CA ASP A 149 -6.97 6.17 -15.47
C ASP A 149 -5.97 5.02 -15.71
N GLU A 150 -4.69 5.31 -15.96
CA GLU A 150 -3.61 4.33 -16.18
C GLU A 150 -2.81 4.02 -14.89
N TRP A 151 -3.34 4.40 -13.75
CA TRP A 151 -2.64 4.31 -12.47
C TRP A 151 -2.13 2.90 -12.13
N LYS A 152 -2.86 1.85 -12.46
CA LYS A 152 -2.48 0.47 -12.18
C LYS A 152 -1.21 0.08 -12.93
N GLU A 153 -1.20 0.30 -14.23
CA GLU A 153 -0.08 -0.02 -15.12
C GLU A 153 1.17 0.78 -14.76
N LYS A 154 1.01 2.05 -14.40
CA LYS A 154 2.10 2.91 -13.95
C LYS A 154 2.71 2.44 -12.63
N ILE A 155 1.88 2.03 -11.66
CA ILE A 155 2.35 1.50 -10.38
C ILE A 155 3.10 0.18 -10.59
N ILE A 156 2.56 -0.74 -11.38
CA ILE A 156 3.21 -2.02 -11.67
C ILE A 156 4.57 -1.79 -12.35
N ARG A 157 4.63 -0.91 -13.34
CA ARG A 157 5.87 -0.54 -14.03
C ARG A 157 6.88 0.07 -13.05
N ARG A 158 6.43 0.99 -12.19
CA ARG A 158 7.29 1.63 -11.19
C ARG A 158 7.86 0.62 -10.19
N ALA A 159 7.05 -0.32 -9.74
CA ALA A 159 7.49 -1.39 -8.85
C ALA A 159 8.57 -2.26 -9.52
N ASP A 160 8.39 -2.59 -10.81
CA ASP A 160 9.38 -3.38 -11.56
C ASP A 160 10.70 -2.63 -11.78
N GLU A 161 10.65 -1.35 -12.09
CA GLU A 161 11.85 -0.49 -12.19
C GLU A 161 12.65 -0.49 -10.88
N ILE A 162 11.98 -0.29 -9.74
CA ILE A 162 12.62 -0.28 -8.43
C ILE A 162 13.22 -1.66 -8.11
N ARG A 163 12.51 -2.74 -8.42
CA ARG A 163 13.01 -4.10 -8.24
C ARG A 163 14.29 -4.37 -9.05
N LYS A 164 14.33 -3.90 -10.28
CA LYS A 164 15.52 -3.99 -11.13
C LYS A 164 16.69 -3.20 -10.53
N MET A 165 16.45 -1.98 -10.05
CA MET A 165 17.48 -1.17 -9.40
C MET A 165 18.05 -1.85 -8.14
N ILE A 166 17.19 -2.43 -7.30
CA ILE A 166 17.62 -3.13 -6.08
C ILE A 166 18.46 -4.37 -6.40
N ARG A 167 18.11 -5.10 -7.48
CA ARG A 167 18.84 -6.32 -7.88
C ARG A 167 20.18 -6.02 -8.56
N SER A 168 20.35 -4.85 -9.11
CA SER A 168 21.60 -4.42 -9.78
C SER A 168 22.57 -3.67 -8.86
N ALA A 169 22.15 -3.34 -7.66
CA ALA A 169 22.98 -2.69 -6.63
C ALA A 169 23.67 -3.73 -5.74
#